data_513bca3e616ddb282247e81efc3f8ff0
#
_entry.id   513bca3e616ddb282247e81efc3f8ff0
#
_cell.length_a   1.000
_cell.length_b   1.000
_cell.length_c   1.000
_cell.angle_alpha   90.00
_cell.angle_beta   90.00
_cell.angle_gamma   90.00
#
_symmetry.space_group_name_H-M   'P 1'
#
loop_
_entity.id
_entity.type
_entity.pdbx_description
1 polymer ?
#
loop_
_entity_poly.entity_id
_entity_poly.type
_entity_poly.pdbx_seq_one_letter_code
_entity_poly.pdbx_strand_id
1 'polypeptide(L)'
;ILSGWLGCGCVTSAVCKTARETLNQKKPKLVVLSPDDLKKDLKELDNDQIFHKKNYCPSEGSMDVFVEPFYPKPELIVFGNTPIANELIKFAEKFSFNFVQIKNFEKIEKLNLKQNSEKYIIIATQGNYDLLAIKEAIKIKANYTGLIASKKKFESLKKTLIKDGFKENIRQITCPTGIFISAIMPEEVALSIFAEIIELKRSGEIRSNKY
;
A
#
# COMPACT_ATOMS: atom_id res chain seq x y z
N ILE A 1 6.64 -10.59 20.46
CA ILE A 1 5.68 -10.10 21.46
C ILE A 1 6.30 -8.89 22.13
N LEU A 2 5.65 -7.75 22.03
CA LEU A 2 6.08 -6.53 22.71
C LEU A 2 5.68 -6.56 24.19
N SER A 3 4.47 -7.06 24.45
CA SER A 3 3.88 -7.13 25.80
C SER A 3 2.71 -8.10 25.81
N GLY A 4 2.40 -8.69 26.97
CA GLY A 4 1.23 -9.52 27.17
C GLY A 4 1.49 -11.03 27.16
N TRP A 5 0.45 -11.78 27.55
CA TRP A 5 0.45 -13.23 27.61
C TRP A 5 -0.93 -13.77 27.20
N LEU A 6 -0.97 -14.80 26.36
CA LEU A 6 -2.18 -15.34 25.76
C LEU A 6 -2.62 -16.70 26.39
N GLY A 7 -2.01 -17.12 27.47
CA GLY A 7 -2.32 -18.41 28.10
C GLY A 7 -1.51 -19.55 27.53
N CYS A 8 -2.14 -20.74 27.36
CA CYS A 8 -1.45 -21.96 26.93
C CYS A 8 -1.01 -21.94 25.46
N GLY A 9 -0.14 -22.89 25.09
CA GLY A 9 0.40 -23.03 23.73
C GLY A 9 -0.65 -23.18 22.62
N CYS A 10 -1.79 -23.80 22.93
CA CYS A 10 -2.88 -23.97 21.98
C CYS A 10 -3.51 -22.63 21.56
N VAL A 11 -3.78 -21.77 22.54
CA VAL A 11 -4.30 -20.41 22.32
C VAL A 11 -3.31 -19.57 21.52
N THR A 12 -2.06 -19.55 21.99
CA THR A 12 -0.98 -18.80 21.32
C THR A 12 -0.82 -19.23 19.85
N SER A 13 -0.82 -20.52 19.56
CA SER A 13 -0.72 -21.05 18.20
C SER A 13 -1.88 -20.62 17.31
N ALA A 14 -3.12 -20.66 17.82
CA ALA A 14 -4.31 -20.23 17.09
C ALA A 14 -4.25 -18.74 16.76
N VAL A 15 -3.96 -17.92 17.77
CA VAL A 15 -3.88 -16.46 17.61
C VAL A 15 -2.74 -16.06 16.66
N CYS A 16 -1.56 -16.68 16.76
CA CYS A 16 -0.46 -16.40 15.86
C CYS A 16 -0.78 -16.76 14.39
N LYS A 17 -1.49 -17.88 14.15
CA LYS A 17 -1.95 -18.25 12.81
C LYS A 17 -2.92 -17.21 12.27
N THR A 18 -3.96 -16.88 13.04
CA THR A 18 -4.96 -15.89 12.64
C THR A 18 -4.34 -14.50 12.46
N ALA A 19 -3.38 -14.10 13.29
CA ALA A 19 -2.69 -12.83 13.15
C ALA A 19 -1.95 -12.70 11.80
N ARG A 20 -1.30 -13.77 11.32
CA ARG A 20 -0.68 -13.78 9.99
C ARG A 20 -1.72 -13.65 8.87
N GLU A 21 -2.84 -14.36 8.99
CA GLU A 21 -3.95 -14.25 8.03
C GLU A 21 -4.56 -12.84 8.03
N THR A 22 -4.78 -12.26 9.22
CA THR A 22 -5.28 -10.91 9.43
C THR A 22 -4.36 -9.85 8.77
N LEU A 23 -3.03 -10.01 8.93
CA LEU A 23 -2.06 -9.14 8.26
C LEU A 23 -2.13 -9.27 6.74
N ASN A 24 -2.28 -10.47 6.19
CA ASN A 24 -2.37 -10.68 4.75
C ASN A 24 -3.68 -10.15 4.15
N GLN A 25 -4.80 -10.36 4.85
CA GLN A 25 -6.13 -9.99 4.37
C GLN A 25 -6.50 -8.53 4.67
N LYS A 26 -5.72 -7.83 5.50
CA LYS A 26 -5.96 -6.46 5.96
C LYS A 26 -7.33 -6.26 6.65
N LYS A 27 -7.85 -7.31 7.28
CA LYS A 27 -9.14 -7.28 7.98
C LYS A 27 -8.97 -7.82 9.40
N PRO A 28 -9.60 -7.20 10.41
CA PRO A 28 -9.60 -7.75 11.77
C PRO A 28 -10.37 -9.07 11.82
N LYS A 29 -10.00 -9.94 12.75
CA LYS A 29 -10.66 -11.22 13.00
C LYS A 29 -10.87 -11.47 14.50
N LEU A 30 -11.98 -12.12 14.83
CA LEU A 30 -12.24 -12.65 16.14
C LEU A 30 -11.86 -14.13 16.18
N VAL A 31 -10.97 -14.51 17.07
CA VAL A 31 -10.62 -15.91 17.35
C VAL A 31 -11.46 -16.38 18.53
N VAL A 32 -12.34 -17.33 18.30
CA VAL A 32 -13.18 -17.96 19.33
C VAL A 32 -12.62 -19.35 19.61
N LEU A 33 -12.21 -19.57 20.85
CA LEU A 33 -11.72 -20.84 21.37
C LEU A 33 -12.73 -21.38 22.34
N SER A 34 -13.30 -22.55 22.07
CA SER A 34 -14.32 -23.17 22.93
C SER A 34 -14.15 -24.68 22.99
N PRO A 35 -14.63 -25.37 24.05
CA PRO A 35 -14.82 -26.81 24.07
C PRO A 35 -15.76 -27.26 22.95
N ASP A 36 -15.70 -28.58 22.59
CA ASP A 36 -16.45 -29.12 21.44
C ASP A 36 -17.97 -28.94 21.49
N ASP A 37 -18.53 -28.85 22.67
CA ASP A 37 -19.98 -28.87 22.86
C ASP A 37 -20.71 -27.59 22.39
N LEU A 38 -19.98 -26.49 22.20
CA LEU A 38 -20.54 -25.20 21.72
C LEU A 38 -20.54 -25.05 20.19
N LYS A 39 -20.04 -26.04 19.44
CA LYS A 39 -19.91 -25.95 17.98
C LYS A 39 -21.20 -25.96 17.18
N LYS A 40 -22.30 -26.46 17.73
CA LYS A 40 -23.56 -26.63 16.95
C LYS A 40 -24.24 -25.30 16.65
N ASP A 41 -24.16 -24.35 17.56
CA ASP A 41 -24.90 -23.08 17.43
C ASP A 41 -24.08 -21.98 16.74
N LEU A 42 -22.75 -22.15 16.61
CA LEU A 42 -21.85 -21.13 16.09
C LEU A 42 -21.49 -21.29 14.61
N LYS A 43 -21.82 -22.44 13.96
CA LYS A 43 -21.56 -22.66 12.54
C LYS A 43 -22.32 -21.70 11.61
N GLU A 44 -23.44 -21.17 12.10
CA GLU A 44 -24.24 -20.18 11.33
C GLU A 44 -23.62 -18.78 11.36
N LEU A 45 -22.64 -18.52 12.26
CA LEU A 45 -21.92 -17.26 12.39
C LEU A 45 -20.53 -17.26 11.76
N ASP A 46 -20.15 -18.37 11.09
CA ASP A 46 -18.86 -18.50 10.45
C ASP A 46 -18.79 -17.63 9.20
N ASN A 47 -18.49 -16.36 9.42
CA ASN A 47 -18.16 -15.42 8.37
C ASN A 47 -16.62 -15.24 8.33
N ASP A 48 -16.09 -14.68 7.24
CA ASP A 48 -14.64 -14.44 7.02
C ASP A 48 -13.93 -13.69 8.16
N GLN A 49 -14.67 -13.16 9.13
CA GLN A 49 -14.17 -12.37 10.25
C GLN A 49 -14.09 -13.13 11.58
N ILE A 50 -14.70 -14.32 11.69
CA ILE A 50 -14.71 -15.13 12.91
C ILE A 50 -13.99 -16.45 12.63
N PHE A 51 -12.99 -16.77 13.42
CA PHE A 51 -12.23 -18.00 13.34
C PHE A 51 -12.49 -18.84 14.61
N HIS A 52 -13.24 -19.94 14.44
CA HIS A 52 -13.50 -20.89 15.50
C HIS A 52 -12.44 -21.95 15.57
N LYS A 53 -11.95 -22.25 16.76
CA LYS A 53 -11.03 -23.36 17.01
C LYS A 53 -11.36 -24.06 18.31
N LYS A 54 -11.28 -25.41 18.28
CA LYS A 54 -11.43 -26.23 19.47
C LYS A 54 -10.32 -25.91 20.48
N ASN A 55 -10.73 -25.70 21.74
CA ASN A 55 -9.79 -25.61 22.85
C ASN A 55 -9.50 -27.01 23.38
N TYR A 56 -8.26 -27.48 23.25
CA TYR A 56 -7.78 -28.76 23.78
C TYR A 56 -7.17 -28.62 25.19
N CYS A 57 -7.34 -27.48 25.83
CA CYS A 57 -6.81 -27.28 27.18
C CYS A 57 -7.60 -28.10 28.21
N PRO A 58 -6.95 -28.80 29.14
CA PRO A 58 -7.64 -29.56 30.18
C PRO A 58 -8.57 -28.71 31.08
N SER A 59 -8.41 -27.38 31.08
CA SER A 59 -9.30 -26.46 31.82
C SER A 59 -10.67 -26.26 31.18
N GLU A 60 -10.90 -26.78 29.97
CA GLU A 60 -12.15 -26.68 29.19
C GLU A 60 -12.75 -25.26 29.12
N GLY A 61 -11.93 -24.23 29.33
CA GLY A 61 -12.35 -22.83 29.27
C GLY A 61 -12.59 -22.32 27.85
N SER A 62 -13.47 -21.33 27.73
CA SER A 62 -13.65 -20.58 26.47
C SER A 62 -12.85 -19.27 26.54
N MET A 63 -12.38 -18.80 25.36
CA MET A 63 -11.67 -17.53 25.25
C MET A 63 -11.91 -16.92 23.88
N ASP A 64 -12.21 -15.62 23.86
CA ASP A 64 -12.34 -14.82 22.67
C ASP A 64 -11.16 -13.84 22.59
N VAL A 65 -10.50 -13.81 21.44
CA VAL A 65 -9.37 -12.93 21.19
C VAL A 65 -9.63 -12.14 19.92
N PHE A 66 -9.75 -10.83 20.05
CA PHE A 66 -9.86 -9.94 18.89
C PHE A 66 -8.45 -9.64 18.34
N VAL A 67 -8.25 -9.91 17.06
CA VAL A 67 -6.98 -9.71 16.36
C VAL A 67 -7.14 -8.58 15.36
N GLU A 68 -6.49 -7.45 15.63
CA GLU A 68 -6.54 -6.26 14.80
C GLU A 68 -5.16 -5.99 14.15
N PRO A 69 -5.09 -5.83 12.81
CA PRO A 69 -3.83 -5.56 12.14
C PRO A 69 -3.50 -4.07 12.18
N PHE A 70 -2.30 -3.73 12.60
CA PHE A 70 -1.76 -2.37 12.52
C PHE A 70 -0.71 -2.29 11.42
N TYR A 71 -0.89 -1.33 10.50
CA TYR A 71 0.06 -1.07 9.41
C TYR A 71 0.75 0.27 9.62
N PRO A 72 2.03 0.38 9.24
CA PRO A 72 2.69 1.68 9.18
C PRO A 72 1.95 2.57 8.18
N LYS A 73 1.97 3.88 8.43
CA LYS A 73 1.43 4.85 7.48
C LYS A 73 2.09 4.65 6.11
N PRO A 74 1.33 4.68 5.01
CA PRO A 74 1.89 4.58 3.67
C PRO A 74 2.84 5.75 3.39
N GLU A 75 3.80 5.55 2.50
CA GLU A 75 4.79 6.55 2.13
C GLU A 75 4.51 7.07 0.71
N LEU A 76 4.37 8.38 0.56
CA LEU A 76 4.35 9.06 -0.73
C LEU A 76 5.76 9.60 -1.03
N ILE A 77 6.34 9.16 -2.13
CA ILE A 77 7.66 9.60 -2.60
C ILE A 77 7.43 10.42 -3.87
N VAL A 78 7.74 11.70 -3.82
CA VAL A 78 7.55 12.62 -4.95
C VAL A 78 8.89 13.05 -5.49
N PHE A 79 9.15 12.71 -6.75
CA PHE A 79 10.30 13.19 -7.49
C PHE A 79 9.97 14.50 -8.20
N GLY A 80 10.65 15.56 -7.86
CA GLY A 80 10.51 16.88 -8.46
C GLY A 80 10.16 18.00 -7.47
N ASN A 81 10.21 19.22 -7.99
CA ASN A 81 9.91 20.45 -7.25
C ASN A 81 8.98 21.35 -8.09
N THR A 82 7.89 20.78 -8.56
CA THR A 82 6.88 21.46 -9.39
C THR A 82 5.69 21.89 -8.53
N PRO A 83 4.84 22.82 -9.00
CA PRO A 83 3.60 23.15 -8.30
C PRO A 83 2.77 21.93 -7.95
N ILE A 84 2.62 20.96 -8.88
CA ILE A 84 1.90 19.71 -8.65
C ILE A 84 2.59 18.87 -7.54
N ALA A 85 3.92 18.80 -7.54
CA ALA A 85 4.67 18.09 -6.50
C ALA A 85 4.40 18.67 -5.11
N ASN A 86 4.32 19.99 -5.00
CA ASN A 86 4.04 20.65 -3.73
C ASN A 86 2.59 20.41 -3.26
N GLU A 87 1.61 20.42 -4.18
CA GLU A 87 0.23 20.09 -3.83
C GLU A 87 0.08 18.62 -3.41
N LEU A 88 0.78 17.67 -4.05
CA LEU A 88 0.81 16.26 -3.62
C LEU A 88 1.29 16.11 -2.17
N ILE A 89 2.28 16.89 -1.74
CA ILE A 89 2.76 16.86 -0.34
C ILE A 89 1.68 17.35 0.62
N LYS A 90 0.95 18.45 0.28
CA LYS A 90 -0.16 18.92 1.09
C LYS A 90 -1.28 17.88 1.23
N PHE A 91 -1.58 17.14 0.16
CA PHE A 91 -2.53 16.03 0.23
C PHE A 91 -2.01 14.88 1.09
N ALA A 92 -0.71 14.54 1.00
CA ALA A 92 -0.10 13.49 1.82
C ALA A 92 -0.31 13.75 3.32
N GLU A 93 -0.12 15.00 3.77
CA GLU A 93 -0.37 15.42 5.15
C GLU A 93 -1.83 15.20 5.57
N LYS A 94 -2.80 15.62 4.73
CA LYS A 94 -4.24 15.51 5.00
C LYS A 94 -4.70 14.04 5.07
N PHE A 95 -4.14 13.16 4.25
CA PHE A 95 -4.55 11.75 4.15
C PHE A 95 -3.68 10.78 4.97
N SER A 96 -2.92 11.30 5.94
CA SER A 96 -2.08 10.52 6.85
C SER A 96 -1.03 9.65 6.17
N PHE A 97 -0.46 10.11 5.06
CA PHE A 97 0.73 9.55 4.47
C PHE A 97 1.99 10.12 5.13
N ASN A 98 3.02 9.31 5.28
CA ASN A 98 4.37 9.84 5.38
C ASN A 98 4.80 10.28 3.99
N PHE A 99 5.66 11.29 3.88
CA PHE A 99 6.09 11.74 2.57
C PHE A 99 7.59 12.06 2.52
N VAL A 100 8.15 11.90 1.34
CA VAL A 100 9.52 12.31 1.00
C VAL A 100 9.47 13.00 -0.35
N GLN A 101 9.93 14.25 -0.42
CA GLN A 101 10.08 14.99 -1.66
C GLN A 101 11.54 15.02 -2.08
N ILE A 102 11.85 14.53 -3.27
CA ILE A 102 13.18 14.47 -3.84
C ILE A 102 13.31 15.61 -4.84
N LYS A 103 13.84 16.74 -4.38
CA LYS A 103 14.05 17.96 -5.19
C LYS A 103 15.36 17.90 -5.96
N ASN A 104 16.36 17.20 -5.43
CA ASN A 104 17.68 17.05 -6.02
C ASN A 104 18.08 15.56 -6.01
N PHE A 105 18.51 15.06 -7.16
CA PHE A 105 18.84 13.65 -7.37
C PHE A 105 20.16 13.21 -6.72
N GLU A 106 21.02 14.12 -6.34
CA GLU A 106 22.28 13.82 -5.61
C GLU A 106 22.05 13.23 -4.20
N LYS A 107 20.83 13.33 -3.68
CA LYS A 107 20.47 12.90 -2.32
C LYS A 107 19.68 11.58 -2.27
N ILE A 108 19.45 10.92 -3.40
CA ILE A 108 18.60 9.71 -3.47
C ILE A 108 19.17 8.55 -2.66
N GLU A 109 20.48 8.37 -2.62
CA GLU A 109 21.14 7.28 -1.89
C GLU A 109 20.88 7.27 -0.38
N LYS A 110 20.36 8.36 0.17
CA LYS A 110 20.06 8.54 1.60
C LYS A 110 18.58 8.42 1.96
N LEU A 111 17.74 7.82 1.09
CA LEU A 111 16.33 7.63 1.40
C LEU A 111 16.15 6.60 2.51
N ASN A 112 15.79 7.09 3.70
CA ASN A 112 15.45 6.23 4.84
C ASN A 112 13.96 5.81 4.75
N LEU A 113 13.66 4.89 3.82
CA LEU A 113 12.32 4.37 3.62
C LEU A 113 12.01 3.28 4.64
N LYS A 114 10.80 3.30 5.21
CA LYS A 114 10.37 2.26 6.15
C LYS A 114 10.19 0.92 5.43
N GLN A 115 10.73 -0.15 6.01
CA GLN A 115 10.78 -1.46 5.32
C GLN A 115 9.40 -2.05 5.02
N ASN A 116 8.43 -1.90 5.88
CA ASN A 116 7.12 -2.58 5.78
C ASN A 116 5.96 -1.63 5.44
N SER A 117 6.23 -0.41 4.93
CA SER A 117 5.21 0.53 4.50
C SER A 117 4.84 0.32 3.03
N GLU A 118 3.57 0.55 2.70
CA GLU A 118 3.15 0.71 1.30
C GLU A 118 3.80 1.96 0.72
N LYS A 119 4.35 1.86 -0.48
CA LYS A 119 5.07 2.95 -1.14
C LYS A 119 4.36 3.35 -2.42
N TYR A 120 4.11 4.64 -2.55
CA TYR A 120 3.50 5.26 -3.72
C TYR A 120 4.48 6.30 -4.27
N ILE A 121 4.87 6.16 -5.51
CA ILE A 121 5.85 7.04 -6.15
C ILE A 121 5.15 7.88 -7.20
N ILE A 122 5.37 9.21 -7.17
CA ILE A 122 4.93 10.11 -8.22
C ILE A 122 6.14 10.86 -8.79
N ILE A 123 6.29 10.76 -10.10
CA ILE A 123 7.34 11.46 -10.84
C ILE A 123 6.74 12.72 -11.45
N ALA A 124 7.06 13.88 -10.85
CA ALA A 124 6.55 15.21 -11.17
C ALA A 124 7.69 16.16 -11.55
N THR A 125 8.57 15.73 -12.44
CA THR A 125 9.83 16.40 -12.78
C THR A 125 9.71 17.39 -13.95
N GLN A 126 8.57 17.45 -14.63
CA GLN A 126 8.30 18.28 -15.81
C GLN A 126 9.37 18.13 -16.93
N GLY A 127 9.97 16.98 -17.08
CA GLY A 127 10.97 16.72 -18.10
C GLY A 127 12.42 16.75 -17.61
N ASN A 128 12.67 17.42 -16.51
CA ASN A 128 13.99 17.47 -15.91
C ASN A 128 14.24 16.17 -15.15
N TYR A 129 15.17 15.33 -15.63
CA TYR A 129 15.56 14.08 -14.97
C TYR A 129 14.51 12.94 -14.95
N ASP A 130 13.48 12.95 -15.83
CA ASP A 130 12.46 11.91 -15.89
C ASP A 130 13.06 10.49 -15.96
N LEU A 131 14.04 10.26 -16.84
CA LEU A 131 14.70 8.94 -16.97
C LEU A 131 15.40 8.51 -15.67
N LEU A 132 16.09 9.44 -15.01
CA LEU A 132 16.77 9.16 -13.76
C LEU A 132 15.77 8.84 -12.65
N ALA A 133 14.70 9.65 -12.54
CA ALA A 133 13.62 9.43 -11.59
C ALA A 133 12.94 8.07 -11.79
N ILE A 134 12.67 7.68 -13.03
CA ILE A 134 12.09 6.38 -13.37
C ILE A 134 13.02 5.24 -12.94
N LYS A 135 14.31 5.32 -13.26
CA LYS A 135 15.28 4.29 -12.87
C LYS A 135 15.40 4.13 -11.36
N GLU A 136 15.37 5.23 -10.62
CA GLU A 136 15.39 5.19 -9.16
C GLU A 136 14.06 4.65 -8.59
N ALA A 137 12.93 5.05 -9.14
CA ALA A 137 11.61 4.52 -8.75
C ALA A 137 11.52 2.99 -8.92
N ILE A 138 12.07 2.45 -10.00
CA ILE A 138 12.14 1.00 -10.25
C ILE A 138 12.91 0.27 -9.15
N LYS A 139 14.02 0.84 -8.65
CA LYS A 139 14.81 0.24 -7.57
C LYS A 139 14.05 0.15 -6.25
N ILE A 140 13.15 1.11 -5.99
CA ILE A 140 12.39 1.19 -4.74
C ILE A 140 11.32 0.10 -4.63
N LYS A 141 10.84 -0.48 -5.74
CA LYS A 141 9.77 -1.49 -5.79
C LYS A 141 8.51 -1.05 -5.06
N ALA A 142 7.94 0.07 -5.49
CA ALA A 142 6.72 0.62 -4.90
C ALA A 142 5.46 -0.16 -5.30
N ASN A 143 4.40 0.01 -4.51
CA ASN A 143 3.06 -0.51 -4.82
C ASN A 143 2.43 0.21 -6.02
N TYR A 144 2.84 1.46 -6.26
CA TYR A 144 2.40 2.26 -7.38
C TYR A 144 3.50 3.22 -7.81
N THR A 145 3.67 3.38 -9.13
CA THR A 145 4.56 4.38 -9.70
C THR A 145 3.84 5.13 -10.80
N GLY A 146 3.53 6.40 -10.56
CA GLY A 146 2.87 7.30 -11.50
C GLY A 146 3.86 8.31 -12.10
N LEU A 147 3.76 8.52 -13.41
CA LEU A 147 4.51 9.54 -14.13
C LEU A 147 3.57 10.62 -14.66
N ILE A 148 3.83 11.86 -14.31
CA ILE A 148 3.12 13.03 -14.86
C ILE A 148 3.75 13.42 -16.20
N ALA A 149 3.24 12.82 -17.27
CA ALA A 149 3.67 13.11 -18.63
C ALA A 149 2.57 12.80 -19.64
N SER A 150 2.67 13.36 -20.84
CA SER A 150 1.80 12.97 -21.94
C SER A 150 2.13 11.57 -22.44
N LYS A 151 1.13 10.87 -23.03
CA LYS A 151 1.34 9.56 -23.67
C LYS A 151 2.50 9.59 -24.67
N LYS A 152 2.57 10.63 -25.51
CA LYS A 152 3.64 10.80 -26.51
C LYS A 152 5.03 10.87 -25.87
N LYS A 153 5.17 11.62 -24.77
CA LYS A 153 6.43 11.73 -24.04
C LYS A 153 6.81 10.38 -23.39
N PHE A 154 5.85 9.69 -22.79
CA PHE A 154 6.11 8.39 -22.18
C PHE A 154 6.58 7.35 -23.22
N GLU A 155 5.99 7.32 -24.42
CA GLU A 155 6.44 6.42 -25.50
C GLU A 155 7.90 6.70 -25.90
N SER A 156 8.33 7.96 -25.89
CA SER A 156 9.74 8.30 -26.13
C SER A 156 10.65 7.79 -25.00
N LEU A 157 10.23 7.98 -23.74
CA LEU A 157 10.98 7.50 -22.57
C LEU A 157 11.07 5.96 -22.54
N LYS A 158 10.00 5.26 -22.91
CA LYS A 158 9.99 3.79 -23.02
C LYS A 158 11.07 3.28 -23.96
N LYS A 159 11.24 3.91 -25.15
CA LYS A 159 12.27 3.49 -26.11
C LYS A 159 13.67 3.54 -25.51
N THR A 160 13.96 4.57 -24.73
CA THR A 160 15.24 4.71 -24.03
C THR A 160 15.39 3.69 -22.92
N LEU A 161 14.35 3.51 -22.09
CA LEU A 161 14.35 2.54 -21.00
C LEU A 161 14.52 1.09 -21.48
N ILE A 162 13.94 0.75 -22.63
CA ILE A 162 14.13 -0.57 -23.26
C ILE A 162 15.60 -0.78 -23.66
N LYS A 163 16.22 0.23 -24.29
CA LYS A 163 17.64 0.17 -24.64
C LYS A 163 18.54 0.01 -23.42
N ASP A 164 18.14 0.62 -22.28
CA ASP A 164 18.87 0.57 -21.02
C ASP A 164 18.57 -0.70 -20.19
N GLY A 165 17.80 -1.65 -20.74
CA GLY A 165 17.53 -2.95 -20.11
C GLY A 165 16.33 -3.00 -19.15
N PHE A 166 15.50 -1.95 -19.06
CA PHE A 166 14.36 -1.86 -18.13
C PHE A 166 13.02 -2.30 -18.74
N LYS A 167 13.00 -3.12 -19.79
CA LYS A 167 11.80 -3.53 -20.53
C LYS A 167 10.66 -4.05 -19.63
N GLU A 168 10.98 -4.94 -18.72
CA GLU A 168 9.98 -5.57 -17.84
C GLU A 168 9.42 -4.59 -16.78
N ASN A 169 10.22 -3.63 -16.36
CA ASN A 169 9.85 -2.68 -15.32
C ASN A 169 8.89 -1.57 -15.80
N ILE A 170 8.85 -1.33 -17.12
CA ILE A 170 8.00 -0.28 -17.72
C ILE A 170 6.52 -0.54 -17.47
N ARG A 171 6.10 -1.81 -17.37
CA ARG A 171 4.72 -2.20 -17.11
C ARG A 171 4.21 -1.76 -15.74
N GLN A 172 5.12 -1.47 -14.80
CA GLN A 172 4.81 -1.02 -13.45
C GLN A 172 4.58 0.49 -13.37
N ILE A 173 4.77 1.22 -14.48
CA ILE A 173 4.66 2.68 -14.53
C ILE A 173 3.32 3.07 -15.15
N THR A 174 2.50 3.76 -14.39
CA THR A 174 1.24 4.34 -14.86
C THR A 174 1.50 5.71 -15.47
N CYS A 175 1.14 5.88 -16.75
CA CYS A 175 1.25 7.16 -17.43
C CYS A 175 0.19 7.28 -18.54
N PRO A 176 -0.60 8.35 -18.60
CA PRO A 176 -0.67 9.43 -17.58
C PRO A 176 -1.15 8.92 -16.23
N THR A 177 -0.69 9.53 -15.15
CA THR A 177 -1.15 9.24 -13.79
C THR A 177 -2.33 10.13 -13.41
N GLY A 178 -3.21 9.62 -12.53
CA GLY A 178 -4.41 10.28 -12.07
C GLY A 178 -5.68 9.84 -12.80
N ILE A 179 -6.80 9.82 -12.10
CA ILE A 179 -8.12 9.60 -12.70
C ILE A 179 -8.53 10.82 -13.52
N PHE A 180 -9.23 10.59 -14.62
CA PHE A 180 -9.65 11.69 -15.49
C PHE A 180 -10.78 12.52 -14.86
N ILE A 181 -10.50 13.75 -14.50
CA ILE A 181 -11.45 14.74 -13.97
C ILE A 181 -11.39 16.07 -14.72
N SER A 182 -10.81 16.10 -15.91
CA SER A 182 -10.56 17.32 -16.70
C SER A 182 -9.72 18.37 -15.95
N ALA A 183 -8.79 17.93 -15.09
CA ALA A 183 -7.95 18.76 -14.25
C ALA A 183 -7.02 19.65 -15.10
N ILE A 184 -6.92 20.93 -14.71
CA ILE A 184 -6.06 21.92 -15.36
C ILE A 184 -5.08 22.52 -14.33
N MET A 185 -5.58 22.87 -13.15
CA MET A 185 -4.77 23.50 -12.11
C MET A 185 -3.92 22.48 -11.36
N PRO A 186 -2.75 22.86 -10.80
CA PRO A 186 -1.87 21.94 -10.08
C PRO A 186 -2.56 21.16 -8.95
N GLU A 187 -3.43 21.81 -8.18
CA GLU A 187 -4.20 21.19 -7.10
C GLU A 187 -5.23 20.18 -7.61
N GLU A 188 -5.85 20.43 -8.76
CA GLU A 188 -6.78 19.50 -9.39
C GLU A 188 -6.06 18.25 -9.92
N VAL A 189 -4.89 18.45 -10.55
CA VAL A 189 -4.04 17.34 -10.98
C VAL A 189 -3.56 16.51 -9.78
N ALA A 190 -3.13 17.15 -8.72
CA ALA A 190 -2.74 16.48 -7.50
C ALA A 190 -3.91 15.71 -6.86
N LEU A 191 -5.12 16.27 -6.87
CA LEU A 191 -6.34 15.62 -6.41
C LEU A 191 -6.63 14.37 -7.24
N SER A 192 -6.57 14.45 -8.57
CA SER A 192 -6.82 13.32 -9.47
C SER A 192 -5.85 12.15 -9.21
N ILE A 193 -4.58 12.46 -8.97
CA ILE A 193 -3.54 11.48 -8.64
C ILE A 193 -3.81 10.86 -7.26
N PHE A 194 -4.15 11.67 -6.27
CA PHE A 194 -4.49 11.16 -4.94
C PHE A 194 -5.73 10.28 -4.95
N ALA A 195 -6.74 10.62 -5.75
CA ALA A 195 -7.94 9.81 -5.92
C ALA A 195 -7.58 8.42 -6.50
N GLU A 196 -6.69 8.35 -7.50
CA GLU A 196 -6.18 7.08 -8.05
C GLU A 196 -5.42 6.25 -7.00
N ILE A 197 -4.56 6.90 -6.21
CA ILE A 197 -3.84 6.23 -5.11
C ILE A 197 -4.82 5.67 -4.07
N ILE A 198 -5.86 6.43 -3.70
CA ILE A 198 -6.88 5.98 -2.73
C ILE A 198 -7.69 4.82 -3.30
N GLU A 199 -8.08 4.87 -4.58
CA GLU A 199 -8.78 3.78 -5.26
C GLU A 199 -7.95 2.50 -5.22
N LEU A 200 -6.68 2.56 -5.63
CA LEU A 200 -5.75 1.42 -5.58
C LEU A 200 -5.61 0.86 -4.16
N LYS A 201 -5.43 1.74 -3.17
CA LYS A 201 -5.29 1.34 -1.78
C LYS A 201 -6.52 0.62 -1.22
N ARG A 202 -7.72 0.95 -1.71
CA ARG A 202 -8.99 0.40 -1.20
C ARG A 202 -9.45 -0.83 -1.96
N SER A 203 -9.34 -0.83 -3.28
CA SER A 203 -9.78 -1.92 -4.16
C SER A 203 -8.69 -2.96 -4.46
N GLY A 204 -7.42 -2.59 -4.30
CA GLY A 204 -6.28 -3.38 -4.77
C GLY A 204 -6.07 -3.27 -6.30
N GLU A 205 -6.97 -2.61 -7.01
CA GLU A 205 -6.93 -2.45 -8.47
C GLU A 205 -7.23 -1.00 -8.86
N ILE A 206 -6.56 -0.53 -9.90
CA ILE A 206 -6.91 0.73 -10.54
C ILE A 206 -8.03 0.42 -11.54
N ARG A 207 -9.24 0.86 -11.28
CA ARG A 207 -10.32 0.86 -12.25
C ARG A 207 -9.97 1.92 -13.30
N SER A 208 -9.10 1.54 -14.21
CA SER A 208 -8.70 2.45 -15.29
C SER A 208 -9.90 2.68 -16.19
N ASN A 209 -10.54 3.84 -16.08
CA ASN A 209 -11.16 4.46 -17.23
C ASN A 209 -10.00 4.84 -18.17
N LYS A 210 -9.43 3.84 -18.83
CA LYS A 210 -8.46 4.06 -19.90
C LYS A 210 -9.23 4.59 -21.10
N TYR A 211 -9.09 5.89 -21.33
CA TYR A 211 -9.49 6.54 -22.57
C TYR A 211 -8.51 6.21 -23.70
#